data_ad8afd994845a228777f7b1ad896d6b4
#
_entry.id   ad8afd994845a228777f7b1ad896d6b4
#
_cell.length_a   1.000
_cell.length_b   1.000
_cell.length_c   1.000
_cell.angle_alpha   90.00
_cell.angle_beta   90.00
_cell.angle_gamma   90.00
#
_symmetry.space_group_name_H-M   'P 1'
#
loop_
_entity.id
_entity.type
_entity.pdbx_description
1 polymer ?
#
loop_
_entity_poly.entity_id
_entity_poly.type
_entity_poly.pdbx_seq_one_letter_code
_entity_poly.pdbx_strand_id
1 'polypeptide(L)'
;MAAATLRRPSGSDPTQLALRVAAALNVGITDMGFFWVTGIAKDGTIVVANNYGLAYIPEGVNLPERVKMATADESVPPGVRGSWTTYPILALHGWAQHHNSDLRAVIATEDQFKGFDPGAPKIVLRPDDIPENGRMEGRHRLQVISPSAATQLAAIAPTALSEVLPPPPADINPPADRRALLWFEVFRPLLSNAPDRGQVQLRHFVTYADHAQQLALHRAHTATEAADQRAAIADWIYWQHLSVLASDAIAAAAAV
;
A
#
# COMPACT_ATOMS: atom_id res chain seq x y z
N MET A 1 14.29 -9.14 53.16
CA MET A 1 14.43 -9.66 51.78
C MET A 1 13.21 -9.22 51.01
N ALA A 2 13.33 -8.17 50.18
CA ALA A 2 12.24 -7.70 49.36
C ALA A 2 12.34 -8.42 47.97
N ALA A 3 11.28 -9.18 47.66
CA ALA A 3 11.15 -9.84 46.38
C ALA A 3 10.91 -8.79 45.28
N ALA A 4 11.89 -8.63 44.37
CA ALA A 4 11.72 -7.82 43.18
C ALA A 4 10.71 -8.52 42.27
N THR A 5 9.51 -7.96 42.22
CA THR A 5 8.48 -8.35 41.26
C THR A 5 8.95 -7.96 39.85
N LEU A 6 9.42 -8.92 39.08
CA LEU A 6 9.68 -8.78 37.67
C LEU A 6 8.38 -8.39 36.96
N ARG A 7 8.25 -7.10 36.66
CA ARG A 7 7.18 -6.55 35.82
C ARG A 7 7.29 -7.21 34.45
N ARG A 8 6.36 -8.12 34.09
CA ARG A 8 6.18 -8.60 32.71
C ARG A 8 6.00 -7.39 31.82
N PRO A 9 6.73 -7.26 30.71
CA PRO A 9 6.45 -6.23 29.71
C PRO A 9 5.11 -6.57 29.06
N SER A 10 4.06 -5.92 29.51
CA SER A 10 2.74 -5.96 28.89
C SER A 10 2.72 -4.98 27.72
N GLY A 11 2.78 -5.49 26.53
CA GLY A 11 2.71 -4.75 25.26
C GLY A 11 3.95 -5.07 24.42
N SER A 12 3.76 -5.65 23.25
CA SER A 12 4.85 -5.84 22.30
C SER A 12 5.49 -4.48 22.00
N ASP A 13 6.79 -4.35 22.24
CA ASP A 13 7.56 -3.14 21.89
C ASP A 13 7.23 -2.75 20.44
N PRO A 14 6.77 -1.50 20.16
CA PRO A 14 6.48 -1.06 18.81
C PRO A 14 7.62 -1.33 17.83
N THR A 15 8.87 -1.27 18.28
CA THR A 15 10.05 -1.57 17.49
C THR A 15 10.07 -3.02 17.01
N GLN A 16 9.75 -3.97 17.89
CA GLN A 16 9.70 -5.39 17.53
C GLN A 16 8.56 -5.69 16.54
N LEU A 17 7.40 -5.04 16.71
CA LEU A 17 6.31 -5.16 15.75
C LEU A 17 6.69 -4.55 14.40
N ALA A 18 7.30 -3.37 14.40
CA ALA A 18 7.72 -2.69 13.18
C ALA A 18 8.79 -3.49 12.41
N LEU A 19 9.74 -4.11 13.11
CA LEU A 19 10.73 -5.01 12.49
C LEU A 19 10.06 -6.21 11.82
N ARG A 20 9.10 -6.86 12.48
CA ARG A 20 8.34 -7.97 11.89
C ARG A 20 7.53 -7.53 10.67
N VAL A 21 6.91 -6.35 10.73
CA VAL A 21 6.17 -5.78 9.61
C VAL A 21 7.12 -5.48 8.44
N ALA A 22 8.25 -4.82 8.70
CA ALA A 22 9.25 -4.51 7.68
C ALA A 22 9.79 -5.79 7.02
N ALA A 23 10.12 -6.80 7.82
CA ALA A 23 10.59 -8.10 7.34
C ALA A 23 9.54 -8.79 6.46
N ALA A 24 8.29 -8.88 6.94
CA ALA A 24 7.22 -9.54 6.23
C ALA A 24 6.85 -8.84 4.91
N LEU A 25 6.85 -7.50 4.88
CA LEU A 25 6.56 -6.73 3.66
C LEU A 25 7.64 -6.86 2.59
N ASN A 26 8.88 -7.17 2.96
CA ASN A 26 9.99 -7.32 2.03
C ASN A 26 10.26 -8.79 1.61
N VAL A 27 9.39 -9.74 2.01
CA VAL A 27 9.47 -11.13 1.53
C VAL A 27 9.15 -11.20 0.03
N GLY A 28 9.97 -11.93 -0.71
CA GLY A 28 9.74 -12.19 -2.14
C GLY A 28 9.90 -10.97 -3.05
N ILE A 29 10.35 -9.84 -2.51
CA ILE A 29 10.75 -8.69 -3.33
C ILE A 29 12.10 -9.03 -3.96
N THR A 30 12.07 -9.43 -5.21
CA THR A 30 13.25 -9.67 -6.02
C THR A 30 13.52 -8.45 -6.88
N ASP A 31 14.47 -7.68 -6.49
CA ASP A 31 15.34 -6.70 -7.18
C ASP A 31 14.86 -5.91 -8.39
N MET A 32 13.60 -5.80 -8.64
CA MET A 32 13.05 -4.91 -9.69
C MET A 32 12.97 -3.45 -9.24
N GLY A 33 13.70 -3.03 -8.20
CA GLY A 33 13.67 -1.66 -7.69
C GLY A 33 12.42 -1.31 -6.89
N PHE A 34 11.50 -2.24 -6.70
CA PHE A 34 10.36 -2.10 -5.78
C PHE A 34 10.77 -2.45 -4.35
N PHE A 35 10.30 -1.68 -3.38
CA PHE A 35 10.60 -1.95 -1.98
C PHE A 35 9.61 -1.29 -1.03
N TRP A 36 9.60 -1.79 0.20
CA TRP A 36 8.86 -1.21 1.32
C TRP A 36 9.82 -0.62 2.35
N VAL A 37 9.38 0.47 2.97
CA VAL A 37 10.02 1.05 4.14
C VAL A 37 9.01 1.15 5.27
N THR A 38 9.48 1.05 6.52
CA THR A 38 8.65 1.11 7.71
C THR A 38 9.17 2.18 8.64
N GLY A 39 8.31 3.10 9.06
CA GLY A 39 8.59 4.13 10.04
C GLY A 39 7.93 3.82 11.39
N ILE A 40 8.53 4.29 12.45
CA ILE A 40 7.96 4.30 13.80
C ILE A 40 7.87 5.76 14.23
N ALA A 41 6.65 6.25 14.43
CA ALA A 41 6.43 7.58 14.99
C ALA A 41 6.68 7.61 16.51
N LYS A 42 6.88 8.81 17.08
CA LYS A 42 7.16 8.96 18.52
C LYS A 42 6.06 8.41 19.41
N ASP A 43 4.81 8.46 18.97
CA ASP A 43 3.65 7.90 19.67
C ASP A 43 3.53 6.36 19.57
N GLY A 44 4.46 5.72 18.85
CA GLY A 44 4.47 4.28 18.61
C GLY A 44 3.63 3.83 17.41
N THR A 45 3.01 4.76 16.66
CA THR A 45 2.34 4.44 15.39
C THR A 45 3.35 3.88 14.40
N ILE A 46 3.01 2.76 13.77
CA ILE A 46 3.80 2.18 12.68
C ILE A 46 3.21 2.66 11.36
N VAL A 47 4.05 3.22 10.52
CA VAL A 47 3.66 3.70 9.19
C VAL A 47 4.53 3.05 8.13
N VAL A 48 3.91 2.62 7.03
CA VAL A 48 4.61 1.97 5.91
C VAL A 48 4.41 2.76 4.63
N ALA A 49 5.37 2.66 3.75
CA ALA A 49 5.30 3.19 2.39
C ALA A 49 6.06 2.28 1.43
N ASN A 50 5.71 2.32 0.16
CA ASN A 50 6.44 1.66 -0.91
C ASN A 50 6.52 2.59 -2.15
N ASN A 51 7.27 2.17 -3.15
CA ASN A 51 7.42 2.89 -4.41
C ASN A 51 6.68 2.22 -5.59
N TYR A 52 5.74 1.33 -5.29
CA TYR A 52 4.94 0.65 -6.33
C TYR A 52 3.93 1.56 -7.00
N GLY A 53 3.45 2.57 -6.29
CA GLY A 53 2.41 3.49 -6.72
C GLY A 53 1.71 4.09 -5.51
N LEU A 54 0.72 4.94 -5.75
CA LEU A 54 0.00 5.62 -4.68
C LEU A 54 -0.96 4.65 -3.98
N ALA A 55 -0.74 4.42 -2.67
CA ALA A 55 -1.54 3.55 -1.81
C ALA A 55 -1.61 2.06 -2.25
N TYR A 56 -0.69 1.62 -3.12
CA TYR A 56 -0.69 0.25 -3.61
C TYR A 56 -0.30 -0.76 -2.53
N ILE A 57 -1.12 -1.78 -2.36
CA ILE A 57 -0.89 -2.94 -1.50
C ILE A 57 -1.06 -4.20 -2.36
N PRO A 58 -0.04 -5.04 -2.51
CA PRO A 58 -0.13 -6.28 -3.28
C PRO A 58 -1.25 -7.20 -2.80
N GLU A 59 -1.76 -8.02 -3.70
CA GLU A 59 -2.72 -9.06 -3.36
C GLU A 59 -2.11 -10.04 -2.36
N GLY A 60 -2.91 -10.47 -1.37
CA GLY A 60 -2.46 -11.37 -0.30
C GLY A 60 -1.65 -10.69 0.81
N VAL A 61 -1.29 -9.41 0.69
CA VAL A 61 -0.67 -8.65 1.77
C VAL A 61 -1.75 -8.09 2.68
N ASN A 62 -1.67 -8.45 3.97
CA ASN A 62 -2.50 -7.88 5.03
C ASN A 62 -1.64 -6.97 5.91
N LEU A 63 -2.20 -5.85 6.36
CA LEU A 63 -1.53 -4.97 7.31
C LEU A 63 -2.17 -5.07 8.68
N PRO A 64 -1.38 -5.29 9.75
CA PRO A 64 -1.90 -5.27 11.12
C PRO A 64 -2.70 -4.00 11.43
N GLU A 65 -3.66 -4.09 12.35
CA GLU A 65 -4.59 -2.98 12.67
C GLU A 65 -3.90 -1.65 13.00
N ARG A 66 -2.74 -1.71 13.66
CA ARG A 66 -1.97 -0.53 14.09
C ARG A 66 -1.03 0.03 13.04
N VAL A 67 -0.96 -0.59 11.86
CA VAL A 67 -0.08 -0.13 10.78
C VAL A 67 -0.85 0.81 9.86
N LYS A 68 -0.27 1.96 9.55
CA LYS A 68 -0.81 2.96 8.61
C LYS A 68 -0.05 2.90 7.30
N MET A 69 -0.73 3.11 6.19
CA MET A 69 -0.11 3.31 4.88
C MET A 69 -0.01 4.81 4.61
N ALA A 70 1.21 5.36 4.55
CA ALA A 70 1.42 6.80 4.44
C ALA A 70 0.73 7.43 3.22
N THR A 71 0.83 6.75 2.08
CA THR A 71 0.30 7.24 0.80
C THR A 71 -1.22 7.03 0.64
N ALA A 72 -1.86 6.27 1.54
CA ALA A 72 -3.30 6.09 1.59
C ALA A 72 -4.03 7.10 2.49
N ASP A 73 -3.29 7.95 3.20
CA ASP A 73 -3.86 8.91 4.14
C ASP A 73 -4.47 10.11 3.40
N GLU A 74 -5.79 10.11 3.28
CA GLU A 74 -6.53 11.15 2.54
C GLU A 74 -6.55 12.51 3.25
N SER A 75 -6.13 12.60 4.51
CA SER A 75 -5.95 13.89 5.19
C SER A 75 -4.76 14.68 4.61
N VAL A 76 -3.81 13.98 3.97
CA VAL A 76 -2.68 14.61 3.27
C VAL A 76 -3.13 15.08 1.88
N PRO A 77 -2.83 16.32 1.47
CA PRO A 77 -3.25 16.83 0.15
C PRO A 77 -2.75 15.95 -1.02
N PRO A 78 -3.57 15.76 -2.08
CA PRO A 78 -3.25 14.85 -3.19
C PRO A 78 -1.90 15.15 -3.86
N GLY A 79 -1.57 16.42 -4.13
CA GLY A 79 -0.30 16.82 -4.73
C GLY A 79 0.91 16.46 -3.87
N VAL A 80 0.76 16.58 -2.53
CA VAL A 80 1.81 16.19 -1.57
C VAL A 80 2.01 14.68 -1.60
N ARG A 81 0.93 13.89 -1.51
CA ARG A 81 1.00 12.42 -1.63
C ARG A 81 1.62 11.98 -2.95
N GLY A 82 1.23 12.62 -4.06
CA GLY A 82 1.76 12.35 -5.39
C GLY A 82 3.27 12.57 -5.50
N SER A 83 3.82 13.57 -4.79
CA SER A 83 5.25 13.84 -4.77
C SER A 83 6.07 12.73 -4.08
N TRP A 84 5.42 11.88 -3.29
CA TRP A 84 6.07 10.78 -2.56
C TRP A 84 6.17 9.48 -3.35
N THR A 85 5.48 9.36 -4.48
CA THR A 85 5.22 8.09 -5.18
C THR A 85 6.48 7.26 -5.42
N THR A 86 7.60 7.87 -5.80
CA THR A 86 8.87 7.18 -6.03
C THR A 86 9.86 7.28 -4.88
N TYR A 87 9.46 7.90 -3.77
CA TYR A 87 10.31 8.21 -2.62
C TYR A 87 9.68 7.78 -1.29
N PRO A 88 9.59 6.46 -1.00
CA PRO A 88 8.85 5.98 0.15
C PRO A 88 9.43 6.45 1.51
N ILE A 89 10.73 6.71 1.62
CA ILE A 89 11.30 7.29 2.85
C ILE A 89 10.78 8.73 3.04
N LEU A 90 10.67 9.50 1.96
CA LEU A 90 10.08 10.84 2.00
C LEU A 90 8.60 10.78 2.39
N ALA A 91 7.87 9.76 1.94
CA ALA A 91 6.49 9.55 2.33
C ALA A 91 6.32 9.35 3.84
N LEU A 92 7.20 8.57 4.48
CA LEU A 92 7.16 8.39 5.93
C LEU A 92 7.40 9.70 6.67
N HIS A 93 8.41 10.46 6.23
CA HIS A 93 8.76 11.74 6.84
C HIS A 93 7.64 12.77 6.65
N GLY A 94 7.15 12.93 5.43
CA GLY A 94 6.06 13.86 5.11
C GLY A 94 4.76 13.51 5.84
N TRP A 95 4.45 12.21 5.98
CA TRP A 95 3.31 11.75 6.77
C TRP A 95 3.45 12.14 8.25
N ALA A 96 4.63 11.89 8.84
CA ALA A 96 4.88 12.25 10.24
C ALA A 96 4.76 13.77 10.46
N GLN A 97 5.34 14.59 9.57
CA GLN A 97 5.22 16.05 9.63
C GLN A 97 3.76 16.52 9.52
N HIS A 98 2.98 15.94 8.61
CA HIS A 98 1.56 16.27 8.44
C HIS A 98 0.76 16.04 9.73
N HIS A 99 1.10 14.98 10.47
CA HIS A 99 0.50 14.64 11.75
C HIS A 99 1.16 15.29 12.97
N ASN A 100 2.00 16.32 12.76
CA ASN A 100 2.76 16.99 13.83
C ASN A 100 3.52 16.00 14.72
N SER A 101 4.05 14.95 14.13
CA SER A 101 4.83 13.90 14.79
C SER A 101 6.23 13.83 14.19
N ASP A 102 7.17 13.25 14.93
CA ASP A 102 8.49 12.92 14.43
C ASP A 102 8.64 11.41 14.31
N LEU A 103 9.51 10.98 13.41
CA LEU A 103 9.90 9.58 13.32
C LEU A 103 10.93 9.26 14.41
N ARG A 104 10.63 8.23 15.20
CA ARG A 104 11.55 7.63 16.18
C ARG A 104 12.62 6.78 15.49
N ALA A 105 12.25 6.09 14.41
CA ALA A 105 13.15 5.29 13.58
C ALA A 105 12.55 5.01 12.21
N VAL A 106 13.41 4.72 11.24
CA VAL A 106 13.06 4.18 9.93
C VAL A 106 13.76 2.85 9.72
N ILE A 107 13.02 1.84 9.26
CA ILE A 107 13.48 0.48 8.98
C ILE A 107 13.47 0.27 7.47
N ALA A 108 14.61 -0.05 6.91
CA ALA A 108 14.79 -0.35 5.49
C ALA A 108 16.06 -1.19 5.30
N THR A 109 16.31 -1.71 4.11
CA THR A 109 17.59 -2.33 3.80
C THR A 109 18.69 -1.27 3.65
N GLU A 110 19.96 -1.68 3.73
CA GLU A 110 21.08 -0.74 3.61
C GLU A 110 21.08 0.00 2.26
N ASP A 111 20.74 -0.69 1.18
CA ASP A 111 20.69 -0.10 -0.16
C ASP A 111 19.62 0.98 -0.29
N GLN A 112 18.49 0.80 0.40
CA GLN A 112 17.39 1.77 0.41
C GLN A 112 17.74 3.07 1.15
N PHE A 113 18.72 3.02 2.06
CA PHE A 113 19.24 4.21 2.73
C PHE A 113 20.33 4.92 1.93
N LYS A 114 20.84 4.33 0.83
CA LYS A 114 21.85 4.98 0.00
C LYS A 114 21.26 6.23 -0.68
N GLY A 115 21.89 7.37 -0.48
CA GLY A 115 21.48 8.61 -1.11
C GLY A 115 20.31 9.35 -0.44
N PHE A 116 19.75 8.82 0.66
CA PHE A 116 18.69 9.51 1.39
C PHE A 116 18.87 9.40 2.91
N ASP A 117 18.89 10.55 3.58
CA ASP A 117 18.85 10.62 5.04
C ASP A 117 17.40 10.76 5.51
N PRO A 118 16.83 9.77 6.23
CA PRO A 118 15.45 9.84 6.71
C PRO A 118 15.23 10.89 7.82
N GLY A 119 16.26 11.57 8.30
CA GLY A 119 16.16 12.51 9.41
C GLY A 119 15.78 11.87 10.75
N ALA A 120 15.93 10.54 10.85
CA ALA A 120 15.61 9.73 12.01
C ALA A 120 16.60 8.57 12.14
N PRO A 121 16.75 7.95 13.32
CA PRO A 121 17.57 6.77 13.52
C PRO A 121 17.24 5.67 12.50
N LYS A 122 18.28 5.12 11.85
CA LYS A 122 18.18 4.05 10.86
C LYS A 122 18.26 2.70 11.54
N ILE A 123 17.32 1.81 11.22
CA ILE A 123 17.37 0.39 11.59
C ILE A 123 17.52 -0.38 10.28
N VAL A 124 18.67 -1.02 10.08
CA VAL A 124 18.95 -1.77 8.86
C VAL A 124 18.31 -3.14 8.94
N LEU A 125 17.41 -3.41 8.01
CA LEU A 125 16.83 -4.74 7.80
C LEU A 125 17.84 -5.59 7.02
N ARG A 126 18.27 -6.71 7.62
CA ARG A 126 19.23 -7.63 7.02
C ARG A 126 18.50 -8.75 6.27
N PRO A 127 19.12 -9.38 5.27
CA PRO A 127 18.53 -10.53 4.59
C PRO A 127 18.09 -11.64 5.54
N ASP A 128 18.85 -11.92 6.60
CA ASP A 128 18.53 -12.94 7.59
C ASP A 128 17.34 -12.59 8.50
N ASP A 129 16.93 -11.32 8.53
CA ASP A 129 15.74 -10.86 9.27
C ASP A 129 14.45 -11.11 8.47
N ILE A 130 14.56 -11.42 7.17
CA ILE A 130 13.40 -11.59 6.27
C ILE A 130 12.99 -13.07 6.28
N PRO A 131 11.78 -13.41 6.77
CA PRO A 131 11.32 -14.79 6.83
C PRO A 131 11.00 -15.34 5.43
N GLU A 132 10.96 -16.67 5.29
CA GLU A 132 10.62 -17.33 4.02
C GLU A 132 9.17 -17.02 3.58
N ASN A 133 8.27 -16.75 4.52
CA ASN A 133 6.92 -16.30 4.21
C ASN A 133 6.60 -15.00 4.97
N GLY A 134 5.95 -14.06 4.29
CA GLY A 134 5.58 -12.74 4.80
C GLY A 134 4.13 -12.63 5.23
N ARG A 135 3.47 -13.74 5.56
CA ARG A 135 2.06 -13.70 5.94
C ARG A 135 1.89 -12.97 7.27
N MET A 136 1.04 -11.97 7.26
CA MET A 136 0.62 -11.21 8.43
C MET A 136 -0.90 -11.32 8.57
N GLU A 137 -1.37 -11.41 9.81
CA GLU A 137 -2.78 -11.21 10.12
C GLU A 137 -3.11 -9.73 10.17
N GLY A 138 -4.30 -9.36 9.70
CA GLY A 138 -4.72 -7.97 9.72
C GLY A 138 -5.71 -7.63 8.60
N ARG A 139 -5.78 -6.36 8.29
CA ARG A 139 -6.68 -5.79 7.29
C ARG A 139 -6.18 -6.07 5.88
N HIS A 140 -7.06 -6.57 5.01
CA HIS A 140 -6.78 -6.67 3.58
C HIS A 140 -6.76 -5.27 2.91
N ARG A 141 -6.22 -5.20 1.70
CA ARG A 141 -5.96 -3.95 0.97
C ARG A 141 -7.13 -2.96 0.94
N LEU A 142 -8.37 -3.39 0.65
CA LEU A 142 -9.54 -2.49 0.66
C LEU A 142 -9.85 -1.96 2.07
N GLN A 143 -9.73 -2.80 3.11
CA GLN A 143 -9.92 -2.35 4.50
C GLN A 143 -8.87 -1.32 4.95
N VAL A 144 -7.68 -1.35 4.36
CA VAL A 144 -6.62 -0.38 4.67
C VAL A 144 -6.90 0.97 4.00
N ILE A 145 -7.26 0.96 2.71
CA ILE A 145 -7.40 2.19 1.92
C ILE A 145 -8.78 2.83 2.01
N SER A 146 -9.83 2.02 2.15
CA SER A 146 -11.23 2.49 2.28
C SER A 146 -12.01 1.61 3.26
N PRO A 147 -11.82 1.81 4.58
CA PRO A 147 -12.49 1.02 5.62
C PRO A 147 -14.02 1.08 5.52
N SER A 148 -14.57 2.25 5.13
CA SER A 148 -16.00 2.44 4.96
C SER A 148 -16.57 1.60 3.82
N ALA A 149 -15.93 1.59 2.65
CA ALA A 149 -16.33 0.76 1.53
C ALA A 149 -16.22 -0.74 1.86
N ALA A 150 -15.17 -1.14 2.55
CA ALA A 150 -15.00 -2.53 3.01
C ALA A 150 -16.13 -2.95 3.97
N THR A 151 -16.50 -2.08 4.92
CA THR A 151 -17.60 -2.34 5.87
C THR A 151 -18.95 -2.42 5.15
N GLN A 152 -19.22 -1.49 4.22
CA GLN A 152 -20.45 -1.51 3.43
C GLN A 152 -20.55 -2.79 2.60
N LEU A 153 -19.48 -3.17 1.90
CA LEU A 153 -19.45 -4.41 1.12
C LEU A 153 -19.67 -5.66 1.99
N ALA A 154 -19.08 -5.69 3.19
CA ALA A 154 -19.26 -6.81 4.12
C ALA A 154 -20.71 -6.97 4.59
N ALA A 155 -21.47 -5.86 4.70
CA ALA A 155 -22.86 -5.85 5.13
C ALA A 155 -23.87 -6.28 4.04
N ILE A 156 -23.46 -6.35 2.76
CA ILE A 156 -24.33 -6.72 1.66
C ILE A 156 -24.63 -8.23 1.70
N ALA A 157 -25.91 -8.58 1.59
CA ALA A 157 -26.32 -9.99 1.53
C ALA A 157 -25.74 -10.67 0.26
N PRO A 158 -25.40 -11.99 0.31
CA PRO A 158 -24.87 -12.71 -0.85
C PRO A 158 -25.75 -12.56 -2.11
N THR A 159 -27.06 -12.55 -1.95
CA THR A 159 -28.02 -12.42 -3.06
C THR A 159 -28.13 -11.03 -3.67
N ALA A 160 -27.61 -9.99 -3.00
CA ALA A 160 -27.67 -8.60 -3.43
C ALA A 160 -26.30 -8.08 -3.97
N LEU A 161 -25.28 -8.94 -4.04
CA LEU A 161 -23.96 -8.52 -4.51
C LEU A 161 -23.95 -7.99 -5.95
N SER A 162 -24.79 -8.54 -6.81
CA SER A 162 -24.91 -8.09 -8.20
C SER A 162 -25.52 -6.68 -8.34
N GLU A 163 -26.27 -6.22 -7.34
CA GLU A 163 -26.93 -4.91 -7.35
C GLU A 163 -25.94 -3.74 -7.17
N VAL A 164 -24.75 -4.02 -6.62
CA VAL A 164 -23.70 -2.99 -6.44
C VAL A 164 -22.79 -2.87 -7.66
N LEU A 165 -22.91 -3.77 -8.62
CA LEU A 165 -22.12 -3.72 -9.85
C LEU A 165 -22.76 -2.80 -10.90
N PRO A 166 -21.94 -2.11 -11.71
CA PRO A 166 -22.46 -1.47 -12.90
C PRO A 166 -23.05 -2.52 -13.85
N PRO A 167 -23.89 -2.13 -14.83
CA PRO A 167 -24.38 -3.04 -15.84
C PRO A 167 -23.22 -3.85 -16.48
N PRO A 168 -23.43 -5.15 -16.78
CA PRO A 168 -22.39 -5.94 -17.41
C PRO A 168 -22.02 -5.34 -18.78
N PRO A 169 -20.73 -5.42 -19.17
CA PRO A 169 -20.30 -4.93 -20.46
C PRO A 169 -21.01 -5.73 -21.59
N ALA A 170 -21.19 -5.08 -22.74
CA ALA A 170 -21.80 -5.72 -23.91
C ALA A 170 -20.96 -6.90 -24.45
N ASP A 171 -19.63 -6.81 -24.33
CA ASP A 171 -18.73 -7.91 -24.60
C ASP A 171 -18.54 -8.76 -23.34
N ILE A 172 -19.00 -10.01 -23.40
CA ILE A 172 -18.90 -10.98 -22.30
C ILE A 172 -17.56 -11.72 -22.29
N ASN A 173 -16.70 -11.53 -23.29
CA ASN A 173 -15.38 -12.15 -23.32
C ASN A 173 -14.48 -11.54 -22.23
N PRO A 174 -13.63 -12.36 -21.59
CA PRO A 174 -12.70 -11.83 -20.62
C PRO A 174 -11.74 -10.85 -21.30
N PRO A 175 -11.49 -9.66 -20.68
CA PRO A 175 -10.46 -8.77 -21.19
C PRO A 175 -9.11 -9.47 -21.24
N ALA A 176 -8.33 -9.22 -22.30
CA ALA A 176 -6.98 -9.76 -22.37
C ALA A 176 -6.14 -9.25 -21.19
N ASP A 177 -5.54 -10.16 -20.44
CA ASP A 177 -4.72 -9.79 -19.26
C ASP A 177 -3.38 -9.19 -19.71
N ARG A 178 -3.24 -7.89 -19.52
CA ARG A 178 -2.04 -7.12 -19.83
C ARG A 178 -1.29 -6.66 -18.60
N ARG A 179 -1.62 -7.17 -17.40
CA ARG A 179 -1.06 -6.69 -16.14
C ARG A 179 0.47 -6.75 -16.12
N ALA A 180 1.07 -7.82 -16.60
CA ALA A 180 2.53 -7.95 -16.61
C ALA A 180 3.21 -6.85 -17.45
N LEU A 181 2.67 -6.54 -18.65
CA LEU A 181 3.18 -5.48 -19.49
C LEU A 181 3.01 -4.10 -18.85
N LEU A 182 1.81 -3.81 -18.35
CA LEU A 182 1.50 -2.51 -17.72
C LEU A 182 2.29 -2.32 -16.43
N TRP A 183 2.54 -3.39 -15.67
CA TRP A 183 3.37 -3.33 -14.47
C TRP A 183 4.83 -2.98 -14.78
N PHE A 184 5.35 -3.48 -15.89
CA PHE A 184 6.68 -3.09 -16.36
C PHE A 184 6.75 -1.59 -16.68
N GLU A 185 5.68 -1.01 -17.26
CA GLU A 185 5.61 0.44 -17.50
C GLU A 185 5.55 1.26 -16.19
N VAL A 186 4.88 0.76 -15.14
CA VAL A 186 4.91 1.38 -13.80
C VAL A 186 6.33 1.35 -13.20
N PHE A 187 7.08 0.28 -13.44
CA PHE A 187 8.44 0.12 -12.96
C PHE A 187 9.46 1.00 -13.71
N ARG A 188 9.33 1.12 -15.02
CA ARG A 188 10.32 1.79 -15.89
C ARG A 188 10.75 3.19 -15.41
N PRO A 189 9.87 4.08 -14.91
CA PRO A 189 10.28 5.38 -14.39
C PRO A 189 11.23 5.31 -13.18
N LEU A 190 11.21 4.23 -12.40
CA LEU A 190 12.11 4.06 -11.26
C LEU A 190 13.58 3.90 -11.67
N LEU A 191 13.85 3.51 -12.91
CA LEU A 191 15.19 3.42 -13.50
C LEU A 191 15.74 4.79 -13.92
N SER A 192 14.92 5.84 -13.90
CA SER A 192 15.27 7.20 -14.32
C SER A 192 15.54 8.10 -13.11
N ASN A 193 16.46 9.05 -13.29
CA ASN A 193 16.68 10.16 -12.37
C ASN A 193 15.99 11.46 -12.83
N ALA A 194 15.08 11.38 -13.83
CA ALA A 194 14.34 12.53 -14.32
C ALA A 194 13.49 13.15 -13.21
N PRO A 195 13.41 14.48 -13.10
CA PRO A 195 12.68 15.15 -12.04
C PRO A 195 11.16 14.86 -12.06
N ASP A 196 10.62 14.55 -13.23
CA ASP A 196 9.21 14.23 -13.44
C ASP A 196 8.88 12.73 -13.32
N ARG A 197 9.86 11.88 -12.95
CA ARG A 197 9.67 10.42 -12.89
C ARG A 197 8.45 9.99 -12.08
N GLY A 198 8.13 10.70 -10.98
CA GLY A 198 6.97 10.42 -10.15
C GLY A 198 5.66 10.65 -10.91
N GLN A 199 5.57 11.72 -11.69
CA GLN A 199 4.40 12.02 -12.52
C GLN A 199 4.24 11.01 -13.66
N VAL A 200 5.34 10.58 -14.26
CA VAL A 200 5.33 9.53 -15.29
C VAL A 200 4.86 8.21 -14.69
N GLN A 201 5.37 7.83 -13.51
CA GLN A 201 4.92 6.62 -12.81
C GLN A 201 3.43 6.66 -12.48
N LEU A 202 2.92 7.77 -11.95
CA LEU A 202 1.49 7.92 -11.64
C LEU A 202 0.60 7.71 -12.86
N ARG A 203 0.96 8.25 -14.03
CA ARG A 203 0.19 8.04 -15.28
C ARG A 203 0.16 6.57 -15.69
N HIS A 204 1.30 5.87 -15.62
CA HIS A 204 1.35 4.42 -15.88
C HIS A 204 0.58 3.63 -14.83
N PHE A 205 0.63 4.08 -13.57
CA PHE A 205 -0.13 3.45 -12.50
C PHE A 205 -1.65 3.59 -12.67
N VAL A 206 -2.16 4.75 -13.12
CA VAL A 206 -3.58 4.91 -13.49
C VAL A 206 -3.96 3.91 -14.58
N THR A 207 -3.16 3.82 -15.65
CA THR A 207 -3.42 2.87 -16.74
C THR A 207 -3.44 1.41 -16.24
N TYR A 208 -2.54 1.06 -15.33
CA TYR A 208 -2.52 -0.26 -14.69
C TYR A 208 -3.76 -0.49 -13.83
N ALA A 209 -4.11 0.49 -12.98
CA ALA A 209 -5.25 0.40 -12.08
C ALA A 209 -6.57 0.26 -12.84
N ASP A 210 -6.76 1.04 -13.91
CA ASP A 210 -7.96 0.97 -14.77
C ASP A 210 -8.08 -0.42 -15.44
N HIS A 211 -6.96 -0.98 -15.91
CA HIS A 211 -6.98 -2.33 -16.47
C HIS A 211 -7.28 -3.40 -15.42
N ALA A 212 -6.65 -3.30 -14.24
CA ALA A 212 -6.92 -4.21 -13.13
C ALA A 212 -8.37 -4.12 -12.63
N GLN A 213 -8.96 -2.91 -12.65
CA GLN A 213 -10.37 -2.68 -12.38
C GLN A 213 -11.28 -3.40 -13.37
N GLN A 214 -10.98 -3.32 -14.68
CA GLN A 214 -11.75 -4.03 -15.71
C GLN A 214 -11.72 -5.56 -15.51
N LEU A 215 -10.54 -6.12 -15.20
CA LEU A 215 -10.41 -7.55 -14.92
C LEU A 215 -11.17 -7.96 -13.65
N ALA A 216 -11.12 -7.15 -12.59
CA ALA A 216 -11.86 -7.40 -11.36
C ALA A 216 -13.37 -7.33 -11.58
N LEU A 217 -13.85 -6.34 -12.35
CA LEU A 217 -15.26 -6.21 -12.70
C LEU A 217 -15.76 -7.40 -13.51
N HIS A 218 -15.00 -7.86 -14.51
CA HIS A 218 -15.33 -9.05 -15.26
C HIS A 218 -15.45 -10.28 -14.36
N ARG A 219 -14.49 -10.49 -13.44
CA ARG A 219 -14.54 -11.57 -12.44
C ARG A 219 -15.78 -11.46 -11.54
N ALA A 220 -16.14 -10.23 -11.11
CA ALA A 220 -17.34 -10.01 -10.28
C ALA A 220 -18.65 -10.38 -10.98
N HIS A 221 -18.74 -10.15 -12.30
CA HIS A 221 -19.92 -10.55 -13.10
C HIS A 221 -19.97 -12.05 -13.42
N THR A 222 -18.82 -12.72 -13.48
CA THR A 222 -18.74 -14.14 -13.89
C THR A 222 -18.56 -15.11 -12.73
N ALA A 223 -18.35 -14.61 -11.51
CA ALA A 223 -18.23 -15.45 -10.32
C ALA A 223 -19.53 -16.20 -10.03
N THR A 224 -19.42 -17.51 -9.79
CA THR A 224 -20.55 -18.38 -9.44
C THR A 224 -20.79 -18.45 -7.94
N GLU A 225 -19.73 -18.28 -7.14
CA GLU A 225 -19.80 -18.33 -5.69
C GLU A 225 -19.82 -16.89 -5.10
N ALA A 226 -20.68 -16.66 -4.13
CA ALA A 226 -20.85 -15.36 -3.50
C ALA A 226 -19.55 -14.85 -2.81
N ALA A 227 -18.74 -15.76 -2.31
CA ALA A 227 -17.45 -15.42 -1.71
C ALA A 227 -16.47 -14.86 -2.76
N ASP A 228 -16.38 -15.51 -3.91
CA ASP A 228 -15.53 -15.09 -5.03
C ASP A 228 -16.04 -13.79 -5.65
N GLN A 229 -17.38 -13.65 -5.78
CA GLN A 229 -18.00 -12.42 -6.24
C GLN A 229 -17.66 -11.25 -5.32
N ARG A 230 -17.79 -11.42 -4.00
CA ARG A 230 -17.46 -10.41 -3.00
C ARG A 230 -15.98 -10.02 -3.05
N ALA A 231 -15.09 -11.00 -3.20
CA ALA A 231 -13.65 -10.75 -3.34
C ALA A 231 -13.35 -9.95 -4.62
N ALA A 232 -13.98 -10.31 -5.75
CA ALA A 232 -13.82 -9.58 -7.01
C ALA A 232 -14.39 -8.15 -6.94
N ILE A 233 -15.52 -7.93 -6.25
CA ILE A 233 -16.08 -6.59 -5.98
C ILE A 233 -15.12 -5.78 -5.10
N ALA A 234 -14.53 -6.39 -4.05
CA ALA A 234 -13.56 -5.72 -3.20
C ALA A 234 -12.34 -5.25 -4.00
N ASP A 235 -11.87 -6.08 -4.93
CA ASP A 235 -10.76 -5.74 -5.83
C ASP A 235 -11.15 -4.63 -6.80
N TRP A 236 -12.34 -4.69 -7.38
CA TRP A 236 -12.84 -3.64 -8.26
C TRP A 236 -12.90 -2.29 -7.56
N ILE A 237 -13.48 -2.21 -6.36
CA ILE A 237 -13.54 -0.98 -5.55
C ILE A 237 -12.13 -0.50 -5.19
N TYR A 238 -11.24 -1.42 -4.81
CA TYR A 238 -9.85 -1.11 -4.49
C TYR A 238 -9.13 -0.42 -5.66
N TRP A 239 -9.21 -0.99 -6.87
CA TRP A 239 -8.53 -0.43 -8.04
C TRP A 239 -9.15 0.89 -8.49
N GLN A 240 -10.48 1.02 -8.39
CA GLN A 240 -11.17 2.27 -8.65
C GLN A 240 -10.67 3.38 -7.72
N HIS A 241 -10.56 3.09 -6.44
CA HIS A 241 -10.05 4.04 -5.44
C HIS A 241 -8.61 4.47 -5.74
N LEU A 242 -7.74 3.54 -6.09
CA LEU A 242 -6.35 3.84 -6.45
C LEU A 242 -6.23 4.69 -7.71
N SER A 243 -7.05 4.41 -8.72
CA SER A 243 -7.09 5.21 -9.95
C SER A 243 -7.50 6.66 -9.65
N VAL A 244 -8.50 6.88 -8.79
CA VAL A 244 -8.93 8.21 -8.35
C VAL A 244 -7.81 8.91 -7.59
N LEU A 245 -7.20 8.26 -6.58
CA LEU A 245 -6.11 8.86 -5.80
C LEU A 245 -4.94 9.31 -6.67
N ALA A 246 -4.55 8.49 -7.65
CA ALA A 246 -3.47 8.81 -8.56
C ALA A 246 -3.85 9.94 -9.54
N SER A 247 -5.09 9.95 -10.05
CA SER A 247 -5.59 10.99 -10.93
C SER A 247 -5.66 12.35 -10.23
N ASP A 248 -6.13 12.39 -8.99
CA ASP A 248 -6.17 13.60 -8.16
C ASP A 248 -4.76 14.16 -7.90
N ALA A 249 -3.78 13.26 -7.67
CA ALA A 249 -2.41 13.66 -7.48
C ALA A 249 -1.78 14.25 -8.75
N ILE A 250 -2.11 13.69 -9.93
CA ILE A 250 -1.67 14.20 -11.23
C ILE A 250 -2.30 15.58 -11.48
N ALA A 251 -3.60 15.72 -11.26
CA ALA A 251 -4.31 16.99 -11.44
C ALA A 251 -3.78 18.09 -10.53
N ALA A 252 -3.52 17.78 -9.26
CA ALA A 252 -2.95 18.72 -8.30
C ALA A 252 -1.55 19.20 -8.68
N ALA A 253 -0.71 18.33 -9.26
CA ALA A 253 0.61 18.71 -9.74
C ALA A 253 0.60 19.58 -11.01
N ALA A 254 -0.43 19.46 -11.83
CA ALA A 254 -0.59 20.30 -13.02
C ALA A 254 -1.12 21.70 -12.73
N ALA A 255 -1.63 21.93 -11.52
CA ALA A 255 -2.19 23.23 -11.08
C ALA A 255 -1.15 24.16 -10.43
N VAL A 256 0.09 23.70 -10.23
CA VAL A 256 1.24 24.44 -9.68
C VAL A 256 2.20 24.82 -10.79
#